data_c3f9a96c8597c1b7cba456b877f61408
#
_entry.id   c3f9a96c8597c1b7cba456b877f61408
#
_cell.length_a   1.000
_cell.length_b   1.000
_cell.length_c   1.000
_cell.angle_alpha   90.00
_cell.angle_beta   90.00
_cell.angle_gamma   90.00
#
_symmetry.space_group_name_H-M   'P 1'
#
loop_
_entity.id
_entity.type
_entity.pdbx_description
1 polymer ?
#
loop_
_entity_poly.entity_id
_entity_poly.type
_entity_poly.pdbx_seq_one_letter_code
_entity_poly.pdbx_strand_id
1 'polypeptide(L)'
;MRPVVSNDGWMHAESDILTLHHYEQDGKKLYSFYDNFEKLVKGASGNPQYQPFAQGYAYRGQPIIMSEFGGTAYVRDEGSGWGYGNGVKSDEEFLERFGGLIEAVQKMSISGYCYTQLTDVEQEVNGLLRADRTAKIAPEKIAEHNR
;
A
#
# COMPACT_ATOMS: atom_id res chain seq x y z
N MET A 1 -18.70 20.67 -4.46
CA MET A 1 -18.69 19.33 -5.11
C MET A 1 -17.78 18.44 -4.29
N ARG A 2 -18.09 17.17 -4.11
CA ARG A 2 -17.22 16.23 -3.38
C ARG A 2 -16.47 15.38 -4.41
N PRO A 3 -15.16 15.12 -4.24
CA PRO A 3 -14.45 14.18 -5.11
C PRO A 3 -15.04 12.77 -5.01
N VAL A 4 -15.03 12.06 -6.12
CA VAL A 4 -15.57 10.71 -6.25
C VAL A 4 -14.46 9.75 -6.62
N VAL A 5 -14.42 8.61 -5.95
CA VAL A 5 -13.64 7.43 -6.32
C VAL A 5 -14.63 6.34 -6.69
N SER A 6 -14.70 5.96 -7.95
CA SER A 6 -15.72 5.03 -8.46
C SER A 6 -15.52 3.59 -7.99
N ASN A 7 -14.28 3.22 -7.79
CA ASN A 7 -13.85 1.96 -7.18
C ASN A 7 -12.46 2.20 -6.57
N ASP A 8 -12.16 1.61 -5.43
CA ASP A 8 -10.85 1.80 -4.82
C ASP A 8 -9.86 0.74 -5.31
N GLY A 9 -8.68 1.18 -5.71
CA GLY A 9 -7.53 0.36 -6.06
C GLY A 9 -7.38 -0.05 -7.52
N TRP A 10 -8.46 -0.28 -8.25
CA TRP A 10 -8.44 -0.73 -9.66
C TRP A 10 -9.81 -0.62 -10.33
N MET A 11 -9.84 -0.88 -11.65
CA MET A 11 -11.06 -0.93 -12.46
C MET A 11 -11.93 0.33 -12.32
N HIS A 12 -11.28 1.49 -12.23
CA HIS A 12 -11.99 2.76 -12.16
C HIS A 12 -12.82 3.03 -13.42
N ALA A 13 -14.04 3.49 -13.22
CA ALA A 13 -14.85 4.13 -14.23
C ALA A 13 -14.56 5.66 -14.20
N GLU A 14 -15.58 6.51 -14.07
CA GLU A 14 -15.37 7.94 -13.83
C GLU A 14 -14.97 8.19 -12.38
N SER A 15 -13.75 8.70 -12.17
CA SER A 15 -13.22 9.04 -10.86
C SER A 15 -12.51 10.38 -10.92
N ASP A 16 -12.62 11.15 -9.84
CA ASP A 16 -11.85 12.38 -9.62
C ASP A 16 -10.44 12.08 -9.11
N ILE A 17 -10.25 10.91 -8.50
CA ILE A 17 -8.97 10.43 -7.98
C ILE A 17 -8.75 9.00 -8.51
N LEU A 18 -7.56 8.73 -9.02
CA LEU A 18 -7.11 7.37 -9.34
C LEU A 18 -6.46 6.77 -8.10
N THR A 19 -7.00 5.66 -7.60
CA THR A 19 -6.41 4.92 -6.50
C THR A 19 -5.83 3.60 -6.97
N LEU A 20 -4.78 3.14 -6.29
CA LEU A 20 -4.07 1.89 -6.59
C LEU A 20 -3.88 1.09 -5.31
N HIS A 21 -4.05 -0.23 -5.41
CA HIS A 21 -3.68 -1.19 -4.36
C HIS A 21 -2.57 -2.09 -4.85
N HIS A 22 -1.51 -2.29 -4.05
CA HIS A 22 -0.46 -3.24 -4.39
C HIS A 22 0.28 -3.75 -3.15
N TYR A 23 0.21 -5.04 -2.92
CA TYR A 23 0.75 -5.70 -1.73
C TYR A 23 2.09 -6.42 -1.96
N GLU A 24 2.90 -5.96 -2.93
CA GLU A 24 4.29 -6.40 -3.04
C GLU A 24 5.06 -6.03 -1.77
N GLN A 25 5.84 -6.98 -1.25
CA GLN A 25 6.56 -6.85 0.01
C GLN A 25 8.02 -6.40 -0.14
N ASP A 26 8.54 -6.40 -1.35
CA ASP A 26 9.86 -5.90 -1.70
C ASP A 26 9.73 -4.50 -2.30
N GLY A 27 10.25 -3.47 -1.62
CA GLY A 27 10.14 -2.08 -2.07
C GLY A 27 10.76 -1.84 -3.45
N LYS A 28 11.86 -2.53 -3.81
CA LYS A 28 12.48 -2.38 -5.14
C LYS A 28 11.58 -2.97 -6.23
N LYS A 29 10.95 -4.11 -5.96
CA LYS A 29 9.99 -4.70 -6.88
C LYS A 29 8.75 -3.82 -6.98
N LEU A 30 8.19 -3.35 -5.85
CA LEU A 30 7.07 -2.44 -5.85
C LEU A 30 7.36 -1.20 -6.71
N TYR A 31 8.52 -0.56 -6.52
CA TYR A 31 8.93 0.57 -7.34
C TYR A 31 9.02 0.21 -8.83
N SER A 32 9.57 -0.96 -9.19
CA SER A 32 9.74 -1.37 -10.58
C SER A 32 8.42 -1.55 -11.35
N PHE A 33 7.32 -1.81 -10.65
CA PHE A 33 5.99 -1.85 -11.25
C PHE A 33 5.50 -0.45 -11.69
N TYR A 34 5.98 0.60 -11.05
CA TYR A 34 5.47 1.97 -11.20
C TYR A 34 6.58 3.00 -11.41
N ASP A 35 7.75 2.56 -11.91
CA ASP A 35 8.95 3.39 -12.09
C ASP A 35 8.79 4.50 -13.13
N ASN A 36 7.72 4.49 -13.90
CA ASN A 36 7.37 5.55 -14.83
C ASN A 36 5.85 5.77 -14.88
N PHE A 37 5.47 6.97 -15.33
CA PHE A 37 4.08 7.40 -15.37
C PHE A 37 3.19 6.54 -16.27
N GLU A 38 3.71 6.01 -17.35
CA GLU A 38 2.95 5.15 -18.27
C GLU A 38 2.53 3.84 -17.58
N LYS A 39 3.42 3.23 -16.81
CA LYS A 39 3.10 2.05 -16.01
C LYS A 39 2.06 2.35 -14.94
N LEU A 40 2.16 3.51 -14.26
CA LEU A 40 1.17 3.95 -13.27
C LEU A 40 -0.25 3.98 -13.83
N VAL A 41 -0.43 4.55 -15.02
CA VAL A 41 -1.76 4.81 -15.58
C VAL A 41 -2.29 3.69 -16.46
N LYS A 42 -1.45 2.80 -16.95
CA LYS A 42 -1.85 1.66 -17.80
C LYS A 42 -1.93 0.32 -17.03
N GLY A 43 -1.42 0.29 -15.82
CA GLY A 43 -1.24 -0.95 -15.07
C GLY A 43 0.08 -1.65 -15.44
N ALA A 44 0.91 -1.84 -14.45
CA ALA A 44 2.31 -2.19 -14.62
C ALA A 44 2.57 -3.65 -15.00
N SER A 45 1.65 -4.54 -14.73
CA SER A 45 2.02 -5.96 -14.64
C SER A 45 1.54 -6.82 -15.79
N GLY A 46 0.75 -6.27 -16.72
CA GLY A 46 -0.02 -7.14 -17.65
C GLY A 46 -1.00 -8.07 -16.91
N ASN A 47 -1.08 -7.96 -15.60
CA ASN A 47 -2.00 -8.72 -14.79
C ASN A 47 -3.37 -8.01 -14.77
N PRO A 48 -4.45 -8.66 -15.26
CA PRO A 48 -5.79 -8.06 -15.27
C PRO A 48 -6.26 -7.59 -13.91
N GLN A 49 -5.73 -8.15 -12.83
CA GLN A 49 -6.05 -7.82 -11.45
C GLN A 49 -5.58 -6.41 -11.04
N TYR A 50 -4.56 -5.88 -11.72
CA TYR A 50 -3.99 -4.56 -11.41
C TYR A 50 -4.24 -3.53 -12.51
N GLN A 51 -5.30 -3.71 -13.32
CA GLN A 51 -5.69 -2.70 -14.30
C GLN A 51 -6.33 -1.51 -13.61
N PRO A 52 -5.78 -0.29 -13.76
CA PRO A 52 -6.30 0.91 -13.09
C PRO A 52 -7.72 1.26 -13.56
N PHE A 53 -8.05 1.01 -14.84
CA PHE A 53 -9.32 1.42 -15.44
C PHE A 53 -10.14 0.24 -15.96
N ALA A 54 -11.45 0.33 -15.82
CA ALA A 54 -12.40 -0.52 -16.50
C ALA A 54 -12.36 -0.27 -18.03
N GLN A 55 -12.87 -1.23 -18.79
CA GLN A 55 -12.91 -1.12 -20.25
C GLN A 55 -13.66 0.16 -20.69
N GLY A 56 -13.04 0.92 -21.58
CA GLY A 56 -13.60 2.18 -22.09
C GLY A 56 -13.25 3.43 -21.27
N TYR A 57 -12.53 3.27 -20.16
CA TYR A 57 -12.06 4.38 -19.33
C TYR A 57 -10.54 4.51 -19.38
N ALA A 58 -10.05 5.71 -19.14
CA ALA A 58 -8.62 6.01 -19.18
C ALA A 58 -8.26 7.16 -18.25
N TYR A 59 -6.97 7.33 -18.01
CA TYR A 59 -6.42 8.46 -17.25
C TYR A 59 -6.75 9.79 -17.93
N ARG A 60 -7.21 10.76 -17.13
CA ARG A 60 -7.61 12.10 -17.58
C ARG A 60 -6.95 13.24 -16.79
N GLY A 61 -5.84 12.95 -16.11
CA GLY A 61 -5.14 13.93 -15.30
C GLY A 61 -5.51 13.93 -13.81
N GLN A 62 -6.23 12.91 -13.33
CA GLN A 62 -6.59 12.78 -11.92
C GLN A 62 -5.32 12.65 -11.04
N PRO A 63 -5.33 13.21 -9.81
CA PRO A 63 -4.32 12.85 -8.82
C PRO A 63 -4.32 11.35 -8.58
N ILE A 64 -3.13 10.78 -8.35
CA ILE A 64 -2.95 9.34 -8.14
C ILE A 64 -2.59 9.11 -6.68
N ILE A 65 -3.25 8.17 -6.03
CA ILE A 65 -2.98 7.77 -4.65
C ILE A 65 -2.77 6.26 -4.58
N MET A 66 -1.66 5.81 -3.99
CA MET A 66 -1.51 4.42 -3.56
C MET A 66 -2.32 4.25 -2.26
N SER A 67 -3.62 3.95 -2.40
CA SER A 67 -4.56 3.94 -1.27
C SER A 67 -4.42 2.73 -0.36
N GLU A 68 -3.82 1.63 -0.87
CA GLU A 68 -3.44 0.48 -0.05
C GLU A 68 -2.12 -0.13 -0.54
N PHE A 69 -1.20 -0.34 0.38
CA PHE A 69 0.04 -1.09 0.16
C PHE A 69 0.64 -1.57 1.49
N GLY A 70 1.63 -2.44 1.41
CA GLY A 70 2.27 -2.99 2.60
C GLY A 70 1.54 -4.20 3.14
N GLY A 71 0.74 -4.05 4.16
CA GLY A 71 -0.02 -5.14 4.75
C GLY A 71 0.85 -6.25 5.35
N THR A 72 2.07 -5.94 5.77
CA THR A 72 3.03 -6.92 6.28
C THR A 72 2.53 -7.53 7.59
N ALA A 73 2.32 -8.85 7.61
CA ALA A 73 1.95 -9.56 8.83
C ALA A 73 3.09 -9.48 9.86
N TYR A 74 2.75 -9.05 11.08
CA TYR A 74 3.69 -9.03 12.20
C TYR A 74 2.99 -9.41 13.50
N VAL A 75 3.28 -10.63 13.97
CA VAL A 75 2.78 -11.18 15.24
C VAL A 75 3.97 -11.30 16.18
N ARG A 76 3.97 -10.53 17.28
CA ARG A 76 5.04 -10.57 18.30
C ARG A 76 4.92 -11.74 19.26
N ASP A 77 3.71 -12.20 19.48
CA ASP A 77 3.39 -13.23 20.47
C ASP A 77 2.95 -14.52 19.77
N GLU A 78 2.77 -15.62 20.49
CA GLU A 78 2.34 -16.94 19.95
C GLU A 78 0.91 -16.93 19.35
N GLY A 79 0.50 -15.83 18.75
CA GLY A 79 -0.79 -15.68 18.07
C GLY A 79 -0.79 -16.25 16.66
N SER A 80 -1.97 -16.52 16.15
CA SER A 80 -2.21 -16.85 14.75
C SER A 80 -2.87 -15.67 14.06
N GLY A 81 -2.47 -15.39 12.83
CA GLY A 81 -3.07 -14.34 12.02
C GLY A 81 -2.46 -14.32 10.64
N TRP A 82 -3.00 -13.48 9.77
CA TRP A 82 -2.53 -13.36 8.39
C TRP A 82 -2.25 -11.90 8.03
N GLY A 83 -1.52 -11.72 6.98
CA GLY A 83 -1.23 -10.49 6.28
C GLY A 83 -0.59 -10.84 4.95
N TYR A 84 -0.13 -9.84 4.22
CA TYR A 84 0.42 -10.08 2.89
C TYR A 84 1.89 -10.53 2.95
N GLY A 85 2.27 -11.38 1.99
CA GLY A 85 3.62 -11.94 1.89
C GLY A 85 3.99 -12.88 3.04
N ASN A 86 5.28 -13.13 3.19
CA ASN A 86 5.82 -13.84 4.34
C ASN A 86 5.88 -12.86 5.51
N GLY A 87 5.21 -13.19 6.61
CA GLY A 87 5.25 -12.37 7.83
C GLY A 87 6.68 -12.13 8.33
N VAL A 88 6.85 -11.09 9.13
CA VAL A 88 8.11 -10.76 9.80
C VAL A 88 8.11 -11.24 11.24
N LYS A 89 9.31 -11.46 11.82
CA LYS A 89 9.48 -12.05 13.15
C LYS A 89 10.14 -11.10 14.14
N SER A 90 10.68 -9.97 13.68
CA SER A 90 11.30 -8.97 14.55
C SER A 90 10.94 -7.54 14.16
N ASP A 91 11.20 -6.60 15.08
CA ASP A 91 11.03 -5.17 14.83
C ASP A 91 11.96 -4.69 13.71
N GLU A 92 13.18 -5.22 13.66
CA GLU A 92 14.18 -4.88 12.66
C GLU A 92 13.72 -5.31 11.26
N GLU A 93 13.25 -6.55 11.11
CA GLU A 93 12.71 -7.05 9.84
C GLU A 93 11.48 -6.23 9.39
N PHE A 94 10.61 -5.86 10.33
CA PHE A 94 9.46 -5.01 10.02
C PHE A 94 9.90 -3.65 9.52
N LEU A 95 10.78 -2.97 10.26
CA LEU A 95 11.25 -1.62 9.94
C LEU A 95 12.02 -1.58 8.62
N GLU A 96 12.84 -2.58 8.33
CA GLU A 96 13.53 -2.70 7.04
C GLU A 96 12.53 -2.81 5.89
N ARG A 97 11.54 -3.69 6.01
CA ARG A 97 10.51 -3.88 4.99
C ARG A 97 9.62 -2.64 4.86
N PHE A 98 9.11 -2.12 5.97
CA PHE A 98 8.30 -0.91 6.00
C PHE A 98 9.04 0.27 5.37
N GLY A 99 10.29 0.51 5.78
CA GLY A 99 11.11 1.59 5.23
C GLY A 99 11.34 1.45 3.73
N GLY A 100 11.65 0.24 3.24
CA GLY A 100 11.81 -0.02 1.81
C GLY A 100 10.53 0.22 1.00
N LEU A 101 9.37 -0.11 1.56
CA LEU A 101 8.07 0.13 0.93
C LEU A 101 7.71 1.63 0.91
N ILE A 102 7.95 2.34 2.01
CA ILE A 102 7.74 3.80 2.07
C ILE A 102 8.67 4.51 1.07
N GLU A 103 9.94 4.16 1.04
CA GLU A 103 10.90 4.72 0.07
C GLU A 103 10.44 4.49 -1.38
N ALA A 104 9.88 3.30 -1.67
CA ALA A 104 9.35 2.98 -2.99
C ALA A 104 8.22 3.92 -3.38
N VAL A 105 7.19 4.08 -2.54
CA VAL A 105 6.03 4.94 -2.86
C VAL A 105 6.38 6.42 -2.89
N GLN A 106 7.34 6.87 -2.08
CA GLN A 106 7.83 8.26 -2.11
C GLN A 106 8.57 8.62 -3.41
N LYS A 107 9.17 7.63 -4.08
CA LYS A 107 9.84 7.81 -5.39
C LYS A 107 8.89 7.77 -6.58
N MET A 108 7.66 7.32 -6.39
CA MET A 108 6.66 7.25 -7.46
C MET A 108 6.07 8.64 -7.78
N SER A 109 5.63 8.83 -9.02
CA SER A 109 4.92 10.05 -9.44
C SER A 109 3.45 10.04 -8.98
N ILE A 110 3.22 9.93 -7.67
CA ILE A 110 1.89 9.89 -7.04
C ILE A 110 1.67 11.09 -6.13
N SER A 111 0.41 11.39 -5.85
CA SER A 111 0.01 12.54 -5.00
C SER A 111 -0.05 12.19 -3.51
N GLY A 112 -0.06 10.92 -3.17
CA GLY A 112 -0.10 10.46 -1.78
C GLY A 112 -0.19 8.95 -1.67
N TYR A 113 -0.10 8.46 -0.44
CA TYR A 113 -0.20 7.05 -0.14
C TYR A 113 -0.83 6.79 1.23
N CYS A 114 -1.37 5.59 1.43
CA CYS A 114 -1.91 5.12 2.69
C CYS A 114 -1.43 3.69 2.95
N TYR A 115 -0.65 3.50 4.01
CA TYR A 115 -0.18 2.18 4.41
C TYR A 115 -1.31 1.34 5.02
N THR A 116 -1.42 0.11 4.62
CA THR A 116 -2.36 -0.88 5.16
C THR A 116 -1.65 -1.73 6.23
N GLN A 117 -2.04 -1.61 7.54
CA GLN A 117 -3.10 -0.76 8.01
C GLN A 117 -2.75 -0.12 9.37
N LEU A 118 -3.63 0.72 9.91
CA LEU A 118 -3.38 1.40 11.17
C LEU A 118 -3.42 0.44 12.35
N THR A 119 -4.44 -0.41 12.45
CA THR A 119 -4.63 -1.36 13.56
C THR A 119 -4.89 -2.76 13.04
N ASP A 120 -4.52 -3.77 13.82
CA ASP A 120 -4.99 -5.14 13.56
C ASP A 120 -6.52 -5.21 13.63
N VAL A 121 -7.10 -6.06 12.80
CA VAL A 121 -8.54 -6.33 12.77
C VAL A 121 -8.76 -7.84 12.77
N GLU A 122 -9.31 -8.36 13.85
CA GLU A 122 -9.56 -9.80 14.02
C GLU A 122 -8.29 -10.63 13.77
N GLN A 123 -8.28 -11.46 12.71
CA GLN A 123 -7.14 -12.30 12.33
C GLN A 123 -6.17 -11.60 11.37
N GLU A 124 -6.48 -10.41 10.91
CA GLU A 124 -5.59 -9.62 10.06
C GLU A 124 -4.61 -8.85 10.93
N VAL A 125 -3.34 -9.30 10.96
CA VAL A 125 -2.32 -8.86 11.92
C VAL A 125 -1.23 -8.01 11.27
N ASN A 126 -1.61 -7.18 10.32
CA ASN A 126 -0.73 -6.29 9.54
C ASN A 126 -0.80 -4.81 9.97
N GLY A 127 -1.50 -4.50 11.07
CA GLY A 127 -1.55 -3.16 11.62
C GLY A 127 -0.22 -2.68 12.18
N LEU A 128 0.02 -1.37 12.14
CA LEU A 128 1.08 -0.69 12.89
C LEU A 128 0.83 -0.75 14.41
N LEU A 129 -0.44 -0.79 14.76
CA LEU A 129 -0.93 -0.96 16.12
C LEU A 129 -1.61 -2.32 16.28
N ARG A 130 -1.66 -2.82 17.52
CA ARG A 130 -2.51 -3.97 17.87
C ARG A 130 -4.00 -3.59 17.83
N ALA A 131 -4.87 -4.57 17.91
CA ALA A 131 -6.32 -4.37 17.96
C ALA A 131 -6.76 -3.49 19.16
N ASP A 132 -6.04 -3.52 20.27
CA ASP A 132 -6.24 -2.65 21.44
C ASP A 132 -5.64 -1.24 21.26
N ARG A 133 -5.08 -0.95 20.09
CA ARG A 133 -4.41 0.31 19.71
C ARG A 133 -3.07 0.56 20.40
N THR A 134 -2.49 -0.41 21.07
CA THR A 134 -1.11 -0.30 21.55
C THR A 134 -0.14 -0.46 20.38
N ALA A 135 0.95 0.29 20.38
CA ALA A 135 1.94 0.25 19.31
C ALA A 135 2.66 -1.11 19.28
N LYS A 136 2.81 -1.69 18.10
CA LYS A 136 3.66 -2.86 17.87
C LYS A 136 5.14 -2.48 17.89
N ILE A 137 5.44 -1.33 17.32
CA ILE A 137 6.79 -0.76 17.18
C ILE A 137 6.73 0.68 17.68
N ALA A 138 7.82 1.18 18.24
CA ALA A 138 7.92 2.55 18.71
C ALA A 138 7.50 3.54 17.58
N PRO A 139 6.50 4.40 17.82
CA PRO A 139 5.97 5.29 16.77
C PRO A 139 7.04 6.20 16.16
N GLU A 140 8.06 6.56 16.93
CA GLU A 140 9.17 7.40 16.49
C GLU A 140 9.96 6.73 15.35
N LYS A 141 10.17 5.42 15.42
CA LYS A 141 10.85 4.63 14.38
C LYS A 141 10.02 4.55 13.10
N ILE A 142 8.70 4.45 13.21
CA ILE A 142 7.80 4.51 12.05
C ILE A 142 7.85 5.90 11.42
N ALA A 143 7.82 6.96 12.24
CA ALA A 143 7.84 8.35 11.77
C ALA A 143 9.16 8.72 11.05
N GLU A 144 10.28 8.09 11.38
CA GLU A 144 11.57 8.31 10.72
C GLU A 144 11.53 7.99 9.21
N HIS A 145 10.73 7.02 8.79
CA HIS A 145 10.57 6.63 7.39
C HIS A 145 9.60 7.52 6.61
N ASN A 146 8.75 8.31 7.29
CA ASN A 146 7.73 9.16 6.67
C ASN A 146 8.15 10.65 6.54
N ARG A 147 9.42 10.95 6.67
CA ARG A 147 9.98 12.31 6.59
C ARG A 147 10.48 12.67 5.20
#